data_fa542fa8dd27ce7b431bcb515cbc1cf3
#
_entry.id   fa542fa8dd27ce7b431bcb515cbc1cf3
#
_cell.length_a   1.000
_cell.length_b   1.000
_cell.length_c   1.000
_cell.angle_alpha   90.00
_cell.angle_beta   90.00
_cell.angle_gamma   90.00
#
_symmetry.space_group_name_H-M   'P 1'
#
loop_
_entity.id
_entity.type
_entity.pdbx_description
1 polymer ?
#
loop_
_entity_poly.entity_id
_entity_poly.type
_entity_poly.pdbx_seq_one_letter_code
_entity_poly.pdbx_strand_id
1 'polypeptide(L)'
;ISIISSEGGIFDVLSGAYSSKVNIDVFLKAYSGEHISVERIMRSSISVDDACLTILLSVQPVVISELMSNKKFRHRGLTARFLYSMPKSFVGSRKLESQTIPEESYIAYKKLIYNILSEKRGKYPEIIRLDKEARKELIKYYDWVEKMLAGEFSMYSDWLGKLVGNTLRIAGIFARCGALKKDVGEDILETNEPIIIGKKTIENAIALGKYFFVHAVAAYGNMGIRSDFKAALNTVQKIKEKGLKEVTRRDIMRFCRWVGSADEAQSILNNLEDYG
;
A
#
# COMPACT_ATOMS: atom_id res chain seq x y z
N ILE A 1 -3.43 -14.23 10.24
CA ILE A 1 -2.66 -15.00 9.24
C ILE A 1 -1.66 -14.07 8.58
N SER A 2 -0.45 -14.58 8.27
CA SER A 2 0.58 -13.83 7.55
C SER A 2 1.16 -14.65 6.40
N ILE A 3 1.53 -13.94 5.32
CA ILE A 3 2.29 -14.46 4.19
C ILE A 3 3.59 -13.68 4.15
N ILE A 4 4.72 -14.39 4.29
CA ILE A 4 6.05 -13.80 4.22
C ILE A 4 6.82 -14.54 3.16
N SER A 5 7.30 -13.85 2.12
CA SER A 5 8.03 -14.47 1.02
C SER A 5 9.08 -13.52 0.46
N SER A 6 10.23 -14.08 0.08
CA SER A 6 11.28 -13.40 -0.68
C SER A 6 11.06 -13.45 -2.20
N GLU A 7 9.99 -14.12 -2.65
CA GLU A 7 9.67 -14.32 -4.05
C GLU A 7 8.23 -13.86 -4.36
N GLY A 8 7.97 -13.54 -5.62
CA GLY A 8 6.69 -13.04 -6.08
C GLY A 8 5.61 -14.09 -6.34
N GLY A 9 5.85 -15.38 -6.04
CA GLY A 9 4.96 -16.50 -6.42
C GLY A 9 3.51 -16.38 -5.90
N ILE A 10 3.26 -15.55 -4.86
CA ILE A 10 1.90 -15.24 -4.43
C ILE A 10 1.10 -14.52 -5.53
N PHE A 11 1.75 -13.74 -6.38
CA PHE A 11 1.08 -13.02 -7.46
C PHE A 11 0.65 -13.95 -8.59
N ASP A 12 1.35 -15.06 -8.81
CA ASP A 12 0.95 -16.10 -9.76
C ASP A 12 -0.33 -16.79 -9.26
N VAL A 13 -0.39 -17.08 -7.95
CA VAL A 13 -1.60 -17.63 -7.32
C VAL A 13 -2.76 -16.65 -7.45
N LEU A 14 -2.52 -15.35 -7.19
CA LEU A 14 -3.52 -14.29 -7.32
C LEU A 14 -3.98 -14.10 -8.76
N SER A 15 -3.09 -14.27 -9.74
CA SER A 15 -3.44 -14.17 -11.16
C SER A 15 -4.21 -15.36 -11.70
N GLY A 16 -4.33 -16.44 -10.93
CA GLY A 16 -5.10 -17.62 -11.28
C GLY A 16 -4.26 -18.74 -11.90
N ALA A 17 -2.96 -18.82 -11.63
CA ALA A 17 -2.08 -19.88 -12.13
C ALA A 17 -2.59 -21.31 -11.85
N TYR A 18 -3.36 -21.46 -10.75
CA TYR A 18 -3.94 -22.74 -10.33
C TYR A 18 -5.48 -22.79 -10.41
N SER A 19 -6.13 -21.71 -10.93
CA SER A 19 -7.58 -21.67 -11.07
C SER A 19 -7.97 -20.78 -12.25
N SER A 20 -9.05 -21.14 -12.94
CA SER A 20 -9.60 -20.36 -14.06
C SER A 20 -10.16 -18.99 -13.66
N LYS A 21 -10.27 -18.70 -12.35
CA LYS A 21 -10.80 -17.44 -11.81
C LYS A 21 -9.80 -16.80 -10.86
N VAL A 22 -9.42 -15.56 -11.16
CA VAL A 22 -8.68 -14.70 -10.24
C VAL A 22 -9.58 -14.36 -9.05
N ASN A 23 -9.23 -14.83 -7.87
CA ASN A 23 -9.97 -14.51 -6.64
C ASN A 23 -9.15 -13.61 -5.72
N ILE A 24 -9.26 -12.31 -5.94
CA ILE A 24 -8.63 -11.29 -5.08
C ILE A 24 -9.55 -10.79 -3.96
N ASP A 25 -10.83 -11.18 -3.97
CA ASP A 25 -11.81 -10.67 -2.99
C ASP A 25 -11.45 -11.05 -1.56
N VAL A 26 -10.93 -12.27 -1.36
CA VAL A 26 -10.45 -12.73 -0.04
C VAL A 26 -9.36 -11.79 0.49
N PHE A 27 -8.43 -11.35 -0.36
CA PHE A 27 -7.34 -10.44 0.02
C PHE A 27 -7.85 -9.03 0.33
N LEU A 28 -8.83 -8.54 -0.45
CA LEU A 28 -9.43 -7.23 -0.24
C LEU A 28 -10.24 -7.20 1.06
N LYS A 29 -11.04 -8.23 1.32
CA LYS A 29 -11.82 -8.39 2.54
C LYS A 29 -10.93 -8.56 3.76
N ALA A 30 -9.90 -9.40 3.67
CA ALA A 30 -8.95 -9.61 4.76
C ALA A 30 -8.08 -8.38 5.07
N TYR A 31 -7.87 -7.46 4.10
CA TYR A 31 -7.26 -6.15 4.37
C TYR A 31 -8.21 -5.25 5.17
N SER A 32 -9.50 -5.33 4.93
CA SER A 32 -10.52 -4.49 5.59
C SER A 32 -11.03 -5.06 6.92
N GLY A 33 -10.67 -6.30 7.28
CA GLY A 33 -11.22 -6.99 8.46
C GLY A 33 -12.66 -7.46 8.25
N GLU A 34 -13.08 -7.67 6.99
CA GLU A 34 -14.44 -8.06 6.67
C GLU A 34 -14.66 -9.56 6.87
N HIS A 35 -15.93 -9.93 7.06
CA HIS A 35 -16.36 -11.33 7.09
C HIS A 35 -16.09 -12.02 5.75
N ILE A 36 -15.50 -13.22 5.81
CA ILE A 36 -15.24 -14.07 4.65
C ILE A 36 -16.01 -15.38 4.82
N SER A 37 -16.89 -15.69 3.86
CA SER A 37 -17.56 -16.97 3.75
C SER A 37 -17.24 -17.63 2.41
N VAL A 38 -16.90 -18.92 2.45
CA VAL A 38 -16.65 -19.73 1.27
C VAL A 38 -17.54 -20.96 1.32
N GLU A 39 -18.55 -20.97 0.46
CA GLU A 39 -19.42 -22.12 0.28
C GLU A 39 -18.82 -23.07 -0.75
N ARG A 40 -18.84 -24.37 -0.46
CA ARG A 40 -18.36 -25.44 -1.35
C ARG A 40 -19.40 -26.54 -1.46
N ILE A 41 -19.66 -26.96 -2.67
CA ILE A 41 -20.75 -27.95 -3.00
C ILE A 41 -20.55 -29.29 -2.28
N MET A 42 -19.35 -29.70 -1.90
CA MET A 42 -19.06 -31.01 -1.29
C MET A 42 -18.27 -30.94 0.02
N ARG A 43 -18.10 -29.78 0.65
CA ARG A 43 -17.39 -29.60 1.92
C ARG A 43 -18.16 -28.64 2.79
N SER A 44 -17.93 -28.72 4.11
CA SER A 44 -18.46 -27.73 5.05
C SER A 44 -18.06 -26.31 4.65
N SER A 45 -19.00 -25.38 4.73
CA SER A 45 -18.73 -23.95 4.53
C SER A 45 -17.67 -23.47 5.53
N ILE A 46 -16.77 -22.65 5.07
CA ILE A 46 -15.75 -22.00 5.94
C ILE A 46 -16.19 -20.56 6.10
N SER A 47 -16.31 -20.11 7.35
CA SER A 47 -16.67 -18.76 7.72
C SER A 47 -15.59 -18.21 8.65
N VAL A 48 -15.10 -17.00 8.38
CA VAL A 48 -14.10 -16.31 9.18
C VAL A 48 -14.59 -14.89 9.42
N ASP A 49 -14.88 -14.58 10.68
CA ASP A 49 -15.18 -13.22 11.12
C ASP A 49 -13.87 -12.45 11.36
N ASP A 50 -13.91 -11.14 11.16
CA ASP A 50 -12.77 -10.23 11.37
C ASP A 50 -11.48 -10.74 10.69
N ALA A 51 -11.60 -11.14 9.43
CA ALA A 51 -10.48 -11.72 8.68
C ALA A 51 -9.34 -10.72 8.55
N CYS A 52 -8.16 -11.06 9.07
CA CYS A 52 -6.95 -10.25 8.98
C CYS A 52 -5.84 -11.01 8.29
N LEU A 53 -5.25 -10.40 7.24
CA LEU A 53 -4.13 -10.93 6.50
C LEU A 53 -3.03 -9.89 6.36
N THR A 54 -1.83 -10.23 6.82
CA THR A 54 -0.62 -9.45 6.60
C THR A 54 0.23 -10.11 5.53
N ILE A 55 0.69 -9.32 4.56
CA ILE A 55 1.56 -9.80 3.47
C ILE A 55 2.85 -8.98 3.49
N LEU A 56 3.98 -9.67 3.62
CA LEU A 56 5.32 -9.08 3.51
C LEU A 56 6.09 -9.78 2.39
N LEU A 57 6.49 -9.02 1.39
CA LEU A 57 7.20 -9.54 0.22
C LEU A 57 8.49 -8.76 -0.02
N SER A 58 9.56 -9.48 -0.35
CA SER A 58 10.81 -8.91 -0.82
C SER A 58 11.06 -9.40 -2.25
N VAL A 59 10.54 -8.66 -3.23
CA VAL A 59 10.50 -9.08 -4.62
C VAL A 59 11.38 -8.20 -5.50
N GLN A 60 11.77 -8.73 -6.66
CA GLN A 60 12.47 -7.94 -7.66
C GLN A 60 11.54 -6.89 -8.29
N PRO A 61 12.07 -5.72 -8.73
CA PRO A 61 11.28 -4.67 -9.37
C PRO A 61 10.45 -5.14 -10.57
N VAL A 62 10.94 -6.12 -11.32
CA VAL A 62 10.24 -6.69 -12.48
C VAL A 62 8.92 -7.34 -12.07
N VAL A 63 8.88 -8.04 -10.94
CA VAL A 63 7.66 -8.68 -10.41
C VAL A 63 6.59 -7.63 -10.07
N ILE A 64 7.01 -6.48 -9.53
CA ILE A 64 6.10 -5.37 -9.27
C ILE A 64 5.56 -4.81 -10.59
N SER A 65 6.40 -4.67 -11.61
CA SER A 65 5.98 -4.19 -12.93
C SER A 65 4.95 -5.13 -13.58
N GLU A 66 5.14 -6.43 -13.49
CA GLU A 66 4.20 -7.44 -13.97
C GLU A 66 2.86 -7.39 -13.21
N LEU A 67 2.92 -7.27 -11.90
CA LEU A 67 1.72 -7.10 -11.05
C LEU A 67 0.88 -5.91 -11.49
N MET A 68 1.52 -4.78 -11.77
CA MET A 68 0.86 -3.52 -12.12
C MET A 68 0.35 -3.50 -13.56
N SER A 69 0.99 -4.26 -14.47
CA SER A 69 0.50 -4.43 -15.85
C SER A 69 -0.82 -5.21 -15.89
N ASN A 70 -1.12 -5.98 -14.84
CA ASN A 70 -2.38 -6.70 -14.72
C ASN A 70 -3.53 -5.74 -14.36
N LYS A 71 -4.28 -5.32 -15.38
CA LYS A 71 -5.43 -4.41 -15.24
C LYS A 71 -6.41 -4.85 -14.14
N LYS A 72 -6.65 -6.16 -13.96
CA LYS A 72 -7.59 -6.68 -12.94
C LYS A 72 -7.13 -6.35 -11.51
N PHE A 73 -5.82 -6.41 -11.22
CA PHE A 73 -5.30 -6.10 -9.90
C PHE A 73 -5.37 -4.61 -9.60
N ARG A 74 -5.07 -3.78 -10.58
CA ARG A 74 -5.12 -2.32 -10.46
C ARG A 74 -6.55 -1.82 -10.29
N HIS A 75 -7.46 -2.17 -11.19
CA HIS A 75 -8.86 -1.71 -11.17
C HIS A 75 -9.61 -2.16 -9.91
N ARG A 76 -9.22 -3.26 -9.27
CA ARG A 76 -9.81 -3.72 -8.01
C ARG A 76 -9.09 -3.18 -6.77
N GLY A 77 -8.07 -2.34 -6.93
CA GLY A 77 -7.34 -1.68 -5.86
C GLY A 77 -6.50 -2.63 -4.98
N LEU A 78 -6.11 -3.81 -5.49
CA LEU A 78 -5.21 -4.70 -4.76
C LEU A 78 -3.83 -4.03 -4.58
N THR A 79 -3.28 -3.48 -5.65
CA THR A 79 -1.98 -2.80 -5.66
C THR A 79 -1.96 -1.56 -4.77
N ALA A 80 -3.09 -0.87 -4.65
CA ALA A 80 -3.24 0.31 -3.79
C ALA A 80 -3.14 0.00 -2.28
N ARG A 81 -3.27 -1.26 -1.89
CA ARG A 81 -3.21 -1.70 -0.49
C ARG A 81 -1.81 -2.05 0.00
N PHE A 82 -0.85 -2.17 -0.91
CA PHE A 82 0.54 -2.42 -0.56
C PHE A 82 1.28 -1.12 -0.25
N LEU A 83 2.12 -1.17 0.77
CA LEU A 83 3.13 -0.16 1.05
C LEU A 83 4.41 -0.56 0.34
N TYR A 84 4.95 0.33 -0.47
CA TYR A 84 6.14 0.09 -1.27
C TYR A 84 7.38 0.64 -0.60
N SER A 85 8.47 -0.14 -0.60
CA SER A 85 9.80 0.31 -0.22
C SER A 85 10.78 -0.08 -1.33
N MET A 86 11.35 0.93 -1.98
CA MET A 86 12.34 0.78 -3.05
C MET A 86 13.62 1.51 -2.66
N PRO A 87 14.43 0.93 -1.75
CA PRO A 87 15.66 1.56 -1.31
C PRO A 87 16.68 1.61 -2.45
N LYS A 88 17.62 2.55 -2.36
CA LYS A 88 18.74 2.65 -3.31
C LYS A 88 19.56 1.37 -3.28
N SER A 89 19.90 0.86 -4.46
CA SER A 89 20.78 -0.31 -4.58
C SER A 89 22.21 0.04 -4.16
N PHE A 90 22.79 -0.82 -3.35
CA PHE A 90 24.20 -0.77 -2.96
C PHE A 90 25.09 -1.70 -3.79
N VAL A 91 24.58 -2.25 -4.90
CA VAL A 91 25.38 -3.06 -5.82
C VAL A 91 26.60 -2.26 -6.28
N GLY A 92 27.78 -2.86 -6.21
CA GLY A 92 29.07 -2.21 -6.52
C GLY A 92 29.74 -1.50 -5.34
N SER A 93 29.01 -1.24 -4.24
CA SER A 93 29.56 -0.61 -3.01
C SER A 93 29.37 -1.46 -1.74
N ARG A 94 28.85 -2.69 -1.91
CA ARG A 94 28.65 -3.63 -0.80
C ARG A 94 29.99 -4.08 -0.24
N LYS A 95 30.10 -4.11 1.10
CA LYS A 95 31.26 -4.67 1.80
C LYS A 95 30.99 -6.11 2.19
N LEU A 96 32.02 -6.97 2.16
CA LEU A 96 31.92 -8.34 2.61
C LEU A 96 31.67 -8.40 4.13
N GLU A 97 32.38 -7.55 4.87
CA GLU A 97 32.20 -7.42 6.31
C GLU A 97 31.10 -6.41 6.60
N SER A 98 30.05 -6.85 7.28
CA SER A 98 28.97 -6.03 7.79
C SER A 98 29.17 -5.76 9.28
N GLN A 99 28.67 -4.61 9.75
CA GLN A 99 28.60 -4.39 11.20
C GLN A 99 27.62 -5.37 11.83
N THR A 100 28.02 -5.99 12.93
CA THR A 100 27.16 -6.82 13.74
C THR A 100 26.10 -5.97 14.44
N ILE A 101 24.89 -6.49 14.55
CA ILE A 101 23.85 -5.86 15.36
C ILE A 101 24.28 -5.92 16.83
N PRO A 102 24.28 -4.80 17.58
CA PRO A 102 24.56 -4.83 19.02
C PRO A 102 23.63 -5.81 19.73
N GLU A 103 24.20 -6.65 20.60
CA GLU A 103 23.45 -7.70 21.28
C GLU A 103 22.26 -7.15 22.08
N GLU A 104 22.42 -6.01 22.73
CA GLU A 104 21.36 -5.31 23.45
C GLU A 104 20.15 -4.99 22.56
N SER A 105 20.42 -4.50 21.33
CA SER A 105 19.36 -4.19 20.35
C SER A 105 18.64 -5.45 19.90
N TYR A 106 19.37 -6.54 19.70
CA TYR A 106 18.80 -7.83 19.33
C TYR A 106 17.92 -8.40 20.46
N ILE A 107 18.40 -8.35 21.69
CA ILE A 107 17.65 -8.81 22.88
C ILE A 107 16.38 -7.98 23.06
N ALA A 108 16.47 -6.63 22.95
CA ALA A 108 15.33 -5.73 23.08
C ALA A 108 14.26 -6.03 22.01
N TYR A 109 14.67 -6.22 20.76
CA TYR A 109 13.78 -6.59 19.67
C TYR A 109 13.10 -7.94 19.91
N LYS A 110 13.88 -8.96 20.27
CA LYS A 110 13.37 -10.30 20.56
C LYS A 110 12.34 -10.30 21.70
N LYS A 111 12.62 -9.54 22.77
CA LYS A 111 11.71 -9.37 23.90
C LYS A 111 10.41 -8.71 23.50
N LEU A 112 10.45 -7.65 22.68
CA LEU A 112 9.26 -6.98 22.16
C LEU A 112 8.38 -7.93 21.36
N ILE A 113 8.97 -8.69 20.43
CA ILE A 113 8.22 -9.68 19.63
C ILE A 113 7.62 -10.77 20.50
N TYR A 114 8.38 -11.26 21.48
CA TYR A 114 7.88 -12.25 22.42
C TYR A 114 6.67 -11.74 23.21
N ASN A 115 6.73 -10.50 23.72
CA ASN A 115 5.63 -9.89 24.46
C ASN A 115 4.37 -9.76 23.58
N ILE A 116 4.51 -9.29 22.32
CA ILE A 116 3.39 -9.19 21.37
C ILE A 116 2.74 -10.57 21.12
N LEU A 117 3.55 -11.60 20.96
CA LEU A 117 3.05 -12.96 20.67
C LEU A 117 2.46 -13.67 21.90
N SER A 118 2.91 -13.31 23.10
CA SER A 118 2.45 -13.89 24.37
C SER A 118 1.15 -13.26 24.89
N GLU A 119 0.71 -12.14 24.28
CA GLU A 119 -0.54 -11.51 24.68
C GLU A 119 -1.74 -12.41 24.43
N LYS A 120 -2.58 -12.53 25.45
CA LYS A 120 -3.88 -13.19 25.34
C LYS A 120 -4.83 -12.27 24.58
N ARG A 121 -5.38 -12.75 23.48
CA ARG A 121 -6.40 -12.02 22.73
C ARG A 121 -7.70 -12.01 23.52
N GLY A 122 -8.25 -10.83 23.75
CA GLY A 122 -9.60 -10.67 24.28
C GLY A 122 -10.65 -11.19 23.30
N LYS A 123 -11.88 -11.37 23.80
CA LYS A 123 -13.02 -11.78 22.97
C LYS A 123 -13.43 -10.69 21.97
N TYR A 124 -13.15 -9.44 22.27
CA TYR A 124 -13.50 -8.29 21.46
C TYR A 124 -12.24 -7.52 21.03
N PRO A 125 -12.28 -6.83 19.88
CA PRO A 125 -11.18 -5.97 19.45
C PRO A 125 -10.93 -4.85 20.46
N GLU A 126 -9.66 -4.56 20.74
CA GLU A 126 -9.28 -3.40 21.52
C GLU A 126 -9.47 -2.10 20.74
N ILE A 127 -10.01 -1.10 21.38
CA ILE A 127 -10.22 0.22 20.78
C ILE A 127 -8.99 1.08 21.05
N ILE A 128 -8.31 1.47 19.97
CA ILE A 128 -7.22 2.44 20.02
C ILE A 128 -7.77 3.82 19.66
N ARG A 129 -7.45 4.84 20.47
CA ARG A 129 -7.94 6.21 20.29
C ARG A 129 -6.80 7.20 20.06
N LEU A 130 -7.12 8.29 19.39
CA LEU A 130 -6.21 9.43 19.24
C LEU A 130 -6.45 10.43 20.38
N ASP A 131 -5.39 10.97 20.96
CA ASP A 131 -5.52 12.16 21.79
C ASP A 131 -5.83 13.42 20.94
N LYS A 132 -6.12 14.54 21.60
CA LYS A 132 -6.47 15.80 20.92
C LYS A 132 -5.35 16.31 19.99
N GLU A 133 -4.12 16.20 20.43
CA GLU A 133 -2.95 16.69 19.65
C GLU A 133 -2.64 15.78 18.47
N ALA A 134 -2.68 14.46 18.67
CA ALA A 134 -2.54 13.51 17.56
C ALA A 134 -3.62 13.70 16.49
N ARG A 135 -4.86 13.99 16.91
CA ARG A 135 -5.95 14.28 15.98
C ARG A 135 -5.69 15.53 15.14
N LYS A 136 -5.14 16.60 15.74
CA LYS A 136 -4.75 17.81 14.99
C LYS A 136 -3.72 17.51 13.91
N GLU A 137 -2.69 16.73 14.25
CA GLU A 137 -1.65 16.35 13.29
C GLU A 137 -2.21 15.45 12.18
N LEU A 138 -3.11 14.53 12.51
CA LEU A 138 -3.79 13.69 11.52
C LEU A 138 -4.63 14.53 10.55
N ILE A 139 -5.36 15.56 11.02
CA ILE A 139 -6.15 16.45 10.15
C ILE A 139 -5.22 17.17 9.16
N LYS A 140 -4.11 17.75 9.63
CA LYS A 140 -3.13 18.39 8.74
C LYS A 140 -2.58 17.43 7.68
N TYR A 141 -2.33 16.17 8.09
CA TYR A 141 -1.87 15.14 7.18
C TYR A 141 -2.93 14.73 6.16
N TYR A 142 -4.18 14.60 6.59
CA TYR A 142 -5.32 14.36 5.72
C TYR A 142 -5.44 15.46 4.66
N ASP A 143 -5.42 16.74 5.07
CA ASP A 143 -5.49 17.88 4.17
C ASP A 143 -4.31 17.91 3.17
N TRP A 144 -3.14 17.46 3.60
CA TRP A 144 -1.99 17.30 2.71
C TRP A 144 -2.23 16.21 1.66
N VAL A 145 -2.79 15.05 2.06
CA VAL A 145 -3.13 13.96 1.12
C VAL A 145 -4.19 14.41 0.13
N GLU A 146 -5.24 15.11 0.58
CA GLU A 146 -6.30 15.64 -0.29
C GLU A 146 -5.74 16.61 -1.36
N LYS A 147 -4.79 17.46 -0.97
CA LYS A 147 -4.10 18.33 -1.95
C LYS A 147 -3.30 17.54 -2.98
N MET A 148 -2.66 16.43 -2.59
CA MET A 148 -1.96 15.54 -3.51
C MET A 148 -2.93 14.85 -4.47
N LEU A 149 -4.10 14.42 -3.98
CA LEU A 149 -5.17 13.81 -4.78
C LEU A 149 -5.72 14.75 -5.85
N ALA A 150 -5.89 16.03 -5.51
CA ALA A 150 -6.41 17.05 -6.43
C ALA A 150 -5.33 17.63 -7.37
N GLY A 151 -4.03 17.37 -7.10
CA GLY A 151 -2.89 17.97 -7.80
C GLY A 151 -2.17 17.02 -8.75
N GLU A 152 -0.87 17.25 -8.85
CA GLU A 152 0.04 16.52 -9.76
C GLU A 152 0.16 15.01 -9.50
N PHE A 153 -0.30 14.54 -8.34
CA PHE A 153 -0.28 13.15 -7.95
C PHE A 153 -1.63 12.43 -8.09
N SER A 154 -2.60 13.05 -8.76
CA SER A 154 -3.93 12.47 -9.01
C SER A 154 -3.87 11.10 -9.70
N MET A 155 -2.84 10.83 -10.49
CA MET A 155 -2.57 9.53 -11.12
C MET A 155 -2.33 8.38 -10.12
N TYR A 156 -2.04 8.70 -8.86
CA TYR A 156 -1.87 7.73 -7.76
C TYR A 156 -3.06 7.72 -6.80
N SER A 157 -4.22 8.22 -7.24
CA SER A 157 -5.40 8.44 -6.40
C SER A 157 -5.89 7.17 -5.71
N ASP A 158 -5.82 6.03 -6.36
CA ASP A 158 -6.14 4.73 -5.79
C ASP A 158 -5.27 4.40 -4.56
N TRP A 159 -3.97 4.65 -4.66
CA TRP A 159 -3.00 4.42 -3.58
C TRP A 159 -3.08 5.50 -2.48
N LEU A 160 -3.11 6.77 -2.88
CA LEU A 160 -3.23 7.91 -1.96
C LEU A 160 -4.49 7.82 -1.11
N GLY A 161 -5.61 7.37 -1.69
CA GLY A 161 -6.86 7.15 -0.96
C GLY A 161 -6.79 6.09 0.14
N LYS A 162 -5.72 5.26 0.18
CA LYS A 162 -5.46 4.29 1.26
C LYS A 162 -4.38 4.75 2.24
N LEU A 163 -3.65 5.81 1.90
CA LEU A 163 -2.47 6.23 2.65
C LEU A 163 -2.77 6.63 4.09
N VAL A 164 -3.81 7.45 4.31
CA VAL A 164 -4.20 7.89 5.67
C VAL A 164 -4.60 6.70 6.54
N GLY A 165 -5.40 5.77 6.01
CA GLY A 165 -5.79 4.55 6.72
C GLY A 165 -4.60 3.66 7.06
N ASN A 166 -3.65 3.50 6.14
CA ASN A 166 -2.42 2.75 6.38
C ASN A 166 -1.54 3.44 7.44
N THR A 167 -1.44 4.76 7.41
CA THR A 167 -0.71 5.55 8.42
C THR A 167 -1.31 5.37 9.81
N LEU A 168 -2.65 5.36 9.93
CA LEU A 168 -3.33 5.08 11.20
C LEU A 168 -3.06 3.66 11.71
N ARG A 169 -3.01 2.65 10.84
CA ARG A 169 -2.63 1.28 11.22
C ARG A 169 -1.21 1.22 11.77
N ILE A 170 -0.26 1.91 11.12
CA ILE A 170 1.12 2.02 11.60
C ILE A 170 1.15 2.72 12.97
N ALA A 171 0.40 3.79 13.15
CA ALA A 171 0.31 4.50 14.43
C ALA A 171 -0.26 3.60 15.55
N GLY A 172 -1.26 2.77 15.24
CA GLY A 172 -1.81 1.77 16.15
C GLY A 172 -0.77 0.73 16.58
N ILE A 173 0.00 0.21 15.61
CA ILE A 173 1.12 -0.72 15.90
C ILE A 173 2.16 -0.05 16.81
N PHE A 174 2.55 1.19 16.53
CA PHE A 174 3.51 1.93 17.35
C PHE A 174 3.00 2.16 18.78
N ALA A 175 1.73 2.53 18.92
CA ALA A 175 1.12 2.73 20.23
C ALA A 175 1.09 1.42 21.03
N ARG A 176 0.73 0.31 20.39
CA ARG A 176 0.73 -1.01 21.02
C ARG A 176 2.15 -1.43 21.45
N CYS A 177 3.13 -1.32 20.57
CA CYS A 177 4.53 -1.58 20.92
C CYS A 177 5.04 -0.69 22.05
N GLY A 178 4.58 0.55 22.12
CA GLY A 178 4.93 1.49 23.20
C GLY A 178 4.31 1.14 24.54
N ALA A 179 3.07 0.67 24.56
CA ALA A 179 2.41 0.17 25.75
C ALA A 179 3.15 -1.03 26.33
N LEU A 180 3.47 -2.03 25.50
CA LEU A 180 4.18 -3.22 25.91
C LEU A 180 5.62 -2.99 26.44
N LYS A 181 6.25 -1.87 26.07
CA LYS A 181 7.55 -1.50 26.63
C LYS A 181 7.47 -0.98 28.07
N LYS A 182 6.33 -0.40 28.46
CA LYS A 182 6.13 0.12 29.84
C LYS A 182 5.92 -1.00 30.85
N ASP A 183 5.36 -2.11 30.42
CA ASP A 183 5.03 -3.26 31.28
C ASP A 183 6.24 -4.16 31.59
N VAL A 184 7.45 -3.70 31.29
CA VAL A 184 8.69 -4.44 31.56
C VAL A 184 9.08 -4.32 33.04
N GLY A 185 8.51 -5.15 33.89
CA GLY A 185 8.88 -5.24 35.31
C GLY A 185 7.75 -5.61 36.26
N GLU A 186 6.52 -5.54 35.82
CA GLU A 186 5.34 -5.92 36.61
C GLU A 186 4.56 -7.00 35.85
N ASP A 187 3.92 -7.91 36.56
CA ASP A 187 2.96 -8.84 35.96
C ASP A 187 2.01 -8.09 35.05
N ILE A 188 1.81 -8.61 33.83
CA ILE A 188 0.93 -8.01 32.82
C ILE A 188 -0.46 -7.90 33.45
N LEU A 189 -0.73 -6.78 34.11
CA LEU A 189 -2.07 -6.45 34.57
C LEU A 189 -2.91 -6.18 33.33
N GLU A 190 -4.00 -6.91 33.18
CA GLU A 190 -5.04 -6.62 32.17
C GLU A 190 -5.57 -5.24 32.46
N THR A 191 -4.95 -4.20 31.89
CA THR A 191 -5.48 -2.84 32.00
C THR A 191 -6.58 -2.70 30.97
N ASN A 192 -7.82 -2.54 31.43
CA ASN A 192 -8.98 -2.20 30.60
C ASN A 192 -8.90 -0.76 30.03
N GLU A 193 -7.76 -0.11 30.12
CA GLU A 193 -7.59 1.25 29.61
C GLU A 193 -7.33 1.22 28.10
N PRO A 194 -8.01 2.09 27.33
CA PRO A 194 -7.82 2.15 25.90
C PRO A 194 -6.39 2.63 25.58
N ILE A 195 -5.77 2.01 24.58
CA ILE A 195 -4.47 2.46 24.06
C ILE A 195 -4.66 3.82 23.38
N ILE A 196 -3.86 4.80 23.78
CA ILE A 196 -3.92 6.16 23.24
C ILE A 196 -2.75 6.42 22.31
N ILE A 197 -3.06 6.81 21.08
CA ILE A 197 -2.07 7.36 20.14
C ILE A 197 -1.84 8.83 20.47
N GLY A 198 -0.67 9.13 21.02
CA GLY A 198 -0.24 10.50 21.30
C GLY A 198 0.41 11.18 20.08
N LYS A 199 0.63 12.51 20.22
CA LYS A 199 1.22 13.35 19.16
C LYS A 199 2.49 12.76 18.54
N LYS A 200 3.47 12.36 19.36
CA LYS A 200 4.75 11.83 18.84
C LYS A 200 4.58 10.53 18.05
N THR A 201 3.66 9.69 18.47
CA THR A 201 3.36 8.41 17.80
C THR A 201 2.76 8.65 16.42
N ILE A 202 1.79 9.56 16.30
CA ILE A 202 1.20 9.88 15.00
C ILE A 202 2.19 10.59 14.08
N GLU A 203 3.03 11.50 14.58
CA GLU A 203 4.08 12.16 13.81
C GLU A 203 5.07 11.14 13.21
N ASN A 204 5.50 10.15 13.98
CA ASN A 204 6.37 9.07 13.50
C ASN A 204 5.68 8.23 12.41
N ALA A 205 4.40 7.91 12.58
CA ALA A 205 3.63 7.19 11.58
C ALA A 205 3.44 8.01 10.30
N ILE A 206 3.19 9.31 10.40
CA ILE A 206 3.11 10.25 9.27
C ILE A 206 4.44 10.32 8.52
N ALA A 207 5.57 10.34 9.24
CA ALA A 207 6.89 10.31 8.61
C ALA A 207 7.09 9.06 7.75
N LEU A 208 6.67 7.88 8.26
CA LEU A 208 6.66 6.64 7.47
C LEU A 208 5.64 6.68 6.32
N GLY A 209 4.47 7.27 6.52
CA GLY A 209 3.49 7.47 5.45
C GLY A 209 4.08 8.26 4.28
N LYS A 210 4.79 9.34 4.57
CA LYS A 210 5.50 10.15 3.57
C LYS A 210 6.65 9.38 2.89
N TYR A 211 7.39 8.58 3.66
CA TYR A 211 8.41 7.68 3.11
C TYR A 211 7.78 6.71 2.09
N PHE A 212 6.70 6.03 2.46
CA PHE A 212 6.02 5.10 1.56
C PHE A 212 5.43 5.80 0.33
N PHE A 213 4.97 7.05 0.47
CA PHE A 213 4.52 7.83 -0.68
C PHE A 213 5.62 8.05 -1.71
N VAL A 214 6.81 8.49 -1.29
CA VAL A 214 7.95 8.68 -2.21
C VAL A 214 8.32 7.37 -2.91
N HIS A 215 8.32 6.27 -2.15
CA HIS A 215 8.64 4.96 -2.70
C HIS A 215 7.52 4.38 -3.59
N ALA A 216 6.26 4.69 -3.30
CA ALA A 216 5.15 4.36 -4.19
C ALA A 216 5.28 5.10 -5.53
N VAL A 217 5.57 6.40 -5.51
CA VAL A 217 5.82 7.19 -6.73
C VAL A 217 6.97 6.58 -7.54
N ALA A 218 8.05 6.14 -6.90
CA ALA A 218 9.15 5.46 -7.58
C ALA A 218 8.74 4.09 -8.15
N ALA A 219 7.98 3.30 -7.38
CA ALA A 219 7.47 2.00 -7.82
C ALA A 219 6.56 2.15 -9.05
N TYR A 220 5.58 3.02 -8.98
CA TYR A 220 4.66 3.31 -10.09
C TYR A 220 5.39 3.97 -11.28
N GLY A 221 6.43 4.77 -11.05
CA GLY A 221 7.25 5.38 -12.10
C GLY A 221 8.06 4.38 -12.92
N ASN A 222 8.63 3.36 -12.26
CA ASN A 222 9.35 2.27 -12.93
C ASN A 222 8.44 1.37 -13.78
N MET A 223 7.13 1.46 -13.60
CA MET A 223 6.11 0.68 -14.30
C MET A 223 5.59 1.37 -15.58
N GLY A 224 6.24 2.43 -16.05
CA GLY A 224 5.81 3.17 -17.24
C GLY A 224 4.61 4.10 -17.05
N ILE A 225 3.92 4.04 -15.90
CA ILE A 225 2.72 4.84 -15.61
C ILE A 225 3.01 6.33 -15.72
N ARG A 226 4.23 6.76 -15.37
CA ARG A 226 4.64 8.17 -15.45
C ARG A 226 4.81 8.64 -16.90
N SER A 227 5.24 7.77 -17.80
CA SER A 227 5.36 8.09 -19.24
C SER A 227 3.98 8.19 -19.87
N ASP A 228 3.09 7.26 -19.60
CA ASP A 228 1.74 7.20 -20.16
C ASP A 228 0.87 8.35 -19.67
N PHE A 229 0.94 8.65 -18.37
CA PHE A 229 0.20 9.79 -17.80
C PHE A 229 0.76 11.14 -18.27
N LYS A 230 2.09 11.28 -18.36
CA LYS A 230 2.71 12.49 -18.91
C LYS A 230 2.34 12.67 -20.38
N ALA A 231 2.32 11.58 -21.14
CA ALA A 231 1.85 11.58 -22.53
C ALA A 231 0.37 11.97 -22.62
N ALA A 232 -0.48 11.43 -21.73
CA ALA A 232 -1.90 11.79 -21.66
C ALA A 232 -2.09 13.29 -21.29
N LEU A 233 -1.41 13.80 -20.27
CA LEU A 233 -1.47 15.23 -19.90
C LEU A 233 -1.00 16.15 -21.03
N ASN A 234 0.12 15.82 -21.66
CA ASN A 234 0.61 16.58 -22.81
C ASN A 234 -0.39 16.55 -23.98
N THR A 235 -1.09 15.43 -24.15
CA THR A 235 -2.14 15.28 -25.16
C THR A 235 -3.35 16.16 -24.82
N VAL A 236 -3.82 16.17 -23.57
CA VAL A 236 -4.90 17.07 -23.10
C VAL A 236 -4.55 18.54 -23.32
N GLN A 237 -3.31 18.93 -23.00
CA GLN A 237 -2.85 20.28 -23.23
C GLN A 237 -2.91 20.64 -24.72
N LYS A 238 -2.47 19.73 -25.60
CA LYS A 238 -2.55 19.93 -27.06
C LYS A 238 -3.98 19.99 -27.58
N ILE A 239 -4.87 19.18 -27.04
CA ILE A 239 -6.31 19.21 -27.37
C ILE A 239 -6.89 20.60 -27.00
N LYS A 240 -6.59 21.10 -25.79
CA LYS A 240 -7.02 22.43 -25.35
C LYS A 240 -6.45 23.57 -26.20
N GLU A 241 -5.13 23.52 -26.50
CA GLU A 241 -4.46 24.50 -27.37
C GLU A 241 -5.10 24.57 -28.77
N LYS A 242 -5.64 23.45 -29.27
CA LYS A 242 -6.29 23.36 -30.57
C LYS A 242 -7.81 23.59 -30.55
N GLY A 243 -8.39 23.72 -29.34
CA GLY A 243 -9.82 23.92 -29.18
C GLY A 243 -10.71 22.77 -29.65
N LEU A 244 -10.16 21.54 -29.67
CA LEU A 244 -10.86 20.35 -30.16
C LEU A 244 -11.80 19.82 -29.07
N LYS A 245 -13.05 19.52 -29.47
CA LYS A 245 -14.07 18.93 -28.58
C LYS A 245 -14.09 17.42 -28.65
N GLU A 246 -13.70 16.87 -29.78
CA GLU A 246 -13.59 15.42 -30.02
C GLU A 246 -12.22 15.13 -30.62
N VAL A 247 -11.61 14.02 -30.27
CA VAL A 247 -10.27 13.65 -30.70
C VAL A 247 -10.22 12.18 -31.08
N THR A 248 -9.69 11.91 -32.25
CA THR A 248 -9.48 10.56 -32.76
C THR A 248 -8.02 10.13 -32.61
N ARG A 249 -7.76 8.84 -32.72
CA ARG A 249 -6.40 8.26 -32.78
C ARG A 249 -5.52 8.94 -33.86
N ARG A 250 -6.11 9.27 -35.03
CA ARG A 250 -5.40 9.97 -36.11
C ARG A 250 -5.01 11.40 -35.72
N ASP A 251 -5.85 12.08 -34.97
CA ASP A 251 -5.59 13.44 -34.50
C ASP A 251 -4.41 13.41 -33.52
N ILE A 252 -4.38 12.47 -32.56
CA ILE A 252 -3.26 12.31 -31.63
C ILE A 252 -1.95 12.06 -32.39
N MET A 253 -1.92 11.14 -33.31
CA MET A 253 -0.72 10.86 -34.12
C MET A 253 -0.29 12.08 -34.95
N ARG A 254 -1.22 12.95 -35.36
CA ARG A 254 -0.93 14.13 -36.19
C ARG A 254 -0.31 15.27 -35.38
N PHE A 255 -0.78 15.52 -34.16
CA PHE A 255 -0.31 16.68 -33.40
C PHE A 255 0.59 16.33 -32.20
N CYS A 256 0.63 15.06 -31.77
CA CYS A 256 1.54 14.56 -30.74
C CYS A 256 2.73 13.88 -31.40
N ARG A 257 3.76 14.63 -31.79
CA ARG A 257 4.95 14.10 -32.49
C ARG A 257 5.75 13.06 -31.70
N TRP A 258 5.49 12.94 -30.37
CA TRP A 258 6.13 11.97 -29.49
C TRP A 258 5.41 10.60 -29.49
N VAL A 259 4.26 10.49 -30.15
CA VAL A 259 3.52 9.23 -30.28
C VAL A 259 3.98 8.53 -31.54
N GLY A 260 4.67 7.40 -31.35
CA GLY A 260 5.34 6.68 -32.44
C GLY A 260 4.49 5.62 -33.13
N SER A 261 3.38 5.18 -32.50
CA SER A 261 2.55 4.10 -33.03
C SER A 261 1.04 4.33 -32.82
N ALA A 262 0.26 3.61 -33.63
CA ALA A 262 -1.20 3.63 -33.49
C ALA A 262 -1.69 3.02 -32.19
N ASP A 263 -0.98 2.02 -31.66
CA ASP A 263 -1.27 1.35 -30.39
C ASP A 263 -0.99 2.27 -29.21
N GLU A 264 0.10 3.03 -29.27
CA GLU A 264 0.42 4.05 -28.27
C GLU A 264 -0.64 5.18 -28.28
N ALA A 265 -1.09 5.64 -29.44
CA ALA A 265 -2.17 6.63 -29.54
C ALA A 265 -3.49 6.10 -28.97
N GLN A 266 -3.80 4.81 -29.17
CA GLN A 266 -4.98 4.17 -28.58
C GLN A 266 -4.85 4.02 -27.08
N SER A 267 -3.68 3.67 -26.56
CA SER A 267 -3.42 3.60 -25.12
C SER A 267 -3.62 4.96 -24.45
N ILE A 268 -3.17 6.04 -25.07
CA ILE A 268 -3.39 7.41 -24.58
C ILE A 268 -4.88 7.75 -24.54
N LEU A 269 -5.65 7.42 -25.58
CA LEU A 269 -7.10 7.65 -25.61
C LEU A 269 -7.79 6.87 -24.50
N ASN A 270 -7.50 5.59 -24.35
CA ASN A 270 -8.08 4.76 -23.28
C ASN A 270 -7.76 5.34 -21.89
N ASN A 271 -6.52 5.80 -21.68
CA ASN A 271 -6.15 6.46 -20.43
C ASN A 271 -6.93 7.77 -20.20
N LEU A 272 -7.18 8.55 -21.25
CA LEU A 272 -7.98 9.77 -21.14
C LEU A 272 -9.46 9.47 -20.82
N GLU A 273 -10.03 8.42 -21.38
CA GLU A 273 -11.38 7.94 -21.08
C GLU A 273 -11.51 7.41 -19.64
N ASP A 274 -10.50 6.68 -19.16
CA ASP A 274 -10.47 6.12 -17.79
C ASP A 274 -10.37 7.21 -16.69
N TYR A 275 -9.81 8.38 -17.02
CA TYR A 275 -9.60 9.47 -16.05
C TYR A 275 -10.58 10.66 -16.22
N GLY A 276 -11.49 10.63 -17.18
CA GLY A 276 -12.48 11.70 -17.44
C GLY A 276 -11.89 12.85 -18.22
#